data_d4987daad572aad4fc7f79200fb16633
#
_entry.id   d4987daad572aad4fc7f79200fb16633
#
_cell.length_a   1.000
_cell.length_b   1.000
_cell.length_c   1.000
_cell.angle_alpha   90.00
_cell.angle_beta   90.00
_cell.angle_gamma   90.00
#
_symmetry.space_group_name_H-M   'P 1'
#
loop_
_entity.id
_entity.type
_entity.pdbx_description
1 polymer ?
#
loop_
_entity_poly.entity_id
_entity_poly.type
_entity_poly.pdbx_seq_one_letter_code
_entity_poly.pdbx_strand_id
1 'polypeptide(L)'
;PPDGPQLEGERAPLPVPGSVPLAMGWQLRAELATGAVPADPWEVYLDAAVAGRLEVRRRRAGDVLRPAGGRGSRRLQDVLVDAKVPRALRDAWPLVTVEETIVWVPGVRAGEGFVAAAGAPAVRVWVQPPAASDRAT
;
A
#
# COMPACT_ATOMS: atom_id res chain seq x y z
N PRO A 1 8.19 -21.12 -0.68
CA PRO A 1 8.42 -19.86 0.03
C PRO A 1 7.19 -18.98 0.02
N PRO A 2 7.02 -18.12 1.03
CA PRO A 2 5.89 -17.23 1.05
C PRO A 2 5.90 -16.29 -0.14
N ASP A 3 4.72 -15.97 -0.63
CA ASP A 3 4.53 -15.19 -1.83
C ASP A 3 3.77 -13.90 -1.49
N GLY A 4 4.35 -12.77 -1.81
CA GLY A 4 3.74 -11.49 -1.55
C GLY A 4 4.71 -10.34 -1.77
N PRO A 5 4.20 -9.09 -1.73
CA PRO A 5 5.05 -7.95 -2.00
C PRO A 5 6.04 -7.68 -0.88
N GLN A 6 7.26 -7.35 -1.25
CA GLN A 6 8.30 -6.94 -0.30
C GLN A 6 9.08 -5.76 -0.89
N LEU A 7 9.30 -4.74 -0.07
CA LEU A 7 10.10 -3.60 -0.47
C LEU A 7 11.57 -3.91 -0.22
N GLU A 8 12.38 -3.77 -1.25
CA GLU A 8 13.84 -3.81 -1.12
C GLU A 8 14.31 -2.41 -0.74
N GLY A 9 15.17 -2.29 0.25
CA GLY A 9 15.57 -1.00 0.76
C GLY A 9 14.62 -0.46 1.81
N GLU A 10 14.92 0.71 2.34
CA GLU A 10 14.20 1.29 3.47
C GLU A 10 12.95 2.05 3.05
N ARG A 11 13.07 2.83 1.98
CA ARG A 11 12.00 3.71 1.53
C ARG A 11 12.26 4.15 0.09
N ALA A 12 11.19 4.56 -0.58
CA ALA A 12 11.27 5.09 -1.94
C ALA A 12 10.10 6.03 -2.18
N PRO A 13 10.29 7.08 -3.00
CA PRO A 13 9.14 7.89 -3.41
C PRO A 13 8.24 7.10 -4.35
N LEU A 14 6.93 7.34 -4.27
CA LEU A 14 5.97 6.78 -5.21
C LEU A 14 5.46 7.89 -6.11
N PRO A 15 5.99 8.00 -7.33
CA PRO A 15 5.53 9.03 -8.26
C PRO A 15 4.13 8.74 -8.79
N VAL A 16 3.41 9.79 -9.16
CA VAL A 16 2.08 9.68 -9.75
C VAL A 16 2.05 10.49 -11.04
N PRO A 17 1.91 9.87 -12.20
CA PRO A 17 1.90 8.42 -12.43
C PRO A 17 3.29 7.81 -12.25
N GLY A 18 3.32 6.56 -11.85
CA GLY A 18 4.60 5.90 -11.69
C GLY A 18 4.51 4.57 -10.98
N SER A 19 5.68 4.08 -10.57
CA SER A 19 5.77 2.78 -9.91
C SER A 19 7.01 2.70 -9.05
N VAL A 20 6.97 1.76 -8.10
CA VAL A 20 8.11 1.37 -7.29
C VAL A 20 8.29 -0.13 -7.51
N PRO A 21 9.47 -0.57 -7.99
CA PRO A 21 9.72 -2.00 -8.12
C PRO A 21 9.85 -2.62 -6.72
N LEU A 22 9.26 -3.79 -6.56
CA LEU A 22 9.33 -4.59 -5.35
C LEU A 22 10.12 -5.86 -5.64
N ALA A 23 10.46 -6.62 -4.59
CA ALA A 23 11.21 -7.85 -4.76
C ALA A 23 10.46 -8.85 -5.64
N MET A 24 11.19 -9.69 -6.34
CA MET A 24 10.66 -10.85 -7.08
C MET A 24 9.68 -10.49 -8.19
N GLY A 25 9.86 -9.32 -8.80
CA GLY A 25 9.01 -8.91 -9.93
C GLY A 25 7.68 -8.28 -9.57
N TRP A 26 7.39 -8.14 -8.29
CA TRP A 26 6.22 -7.39 -7.85
C TRP A 26 6.44 -5.89 -8.08
N GLN A 27 5.36 -5.14 -8.22
CA GLN A 27 5.42 -3.69 -8.38
C GLN A 27 4.32 -3.02 -7.58
N LEU A 28 4.60 -1.83 -7.09
CA LEU A 28 3.58 -0.93 -6.56
C LEU A 28 3.40 0.17 -7.58
N ARG A 29 2.16 0.42 -8.01
CA ARG A 29 1.88 1.36 -9.09
C ARG A 29 0.88 2.41 -8.66
N ALA A 30 0.97 3.57 -9.30
CA ALA A 30 0.06 4.68 -9.00
C ALA A 30 -0.28 5.44 -10.30
N GLU A 31 -1.52 5.90 -10.37
CA GLU A 31 -1.98 6.72 -11.50
C GLU A 31 -3.08 7.66 -11.03
N LEU A 32 -3.28 8.76 -11.77
CA LEU A 32 -4.42 9.62 -11.54
C LEU A 32 -5.68 8.89 -11.98
N ALA A 33 -6.75 9.07 -11.22
CA ALA A 33 -7.99 8.33 -11.43
C ALA A 33 -9.18 9.10 -10.87
N THR A 34 -10.34 8.51 -10.97
CA THR A 34 -11.55 8.97 -10.30
C THR A 34 -11.87 8.02 -9.16
N GLY A 35 -12.22 8.57 -8.01
CA GLY A 35 -12.51 7.77 -6.82
C GLY A 35 -13.59 6.74 -7.09
N ALA A 36 -13.36 5.52 -6.59
CA ALA A 36 -14.26 4.39 -6.77
C ALA A 36 -14.09 3.41 -5.60
N VAL A 37 -15.00 2.46 -5.50
CA VAL A 37 -14.86 1.37 -4.55
C VAL A 37 -13.78 0.43 -5.08
N PRO A 38 -12.75 0.11 -4.28
CA PRO A 38 -11.71 -0.82 -4.73
C PRO A 38 -12.29 -2.19 -5.07
N ALA A 39 -11.74 -2.83 -6.11
CA ALA A 39 -12.17 -4.16 -6.54
C ALA A 39 -11.78 -5.23 -5.52
N ASP A 40 -10.65 -5.02 -4.82
CA ASP A 40 -10.14 -5.95 -3.82
C ASP A 40 -9.15 -5.19 -2.92
N PRO A 41 -8.61 -5.83 -1.87
CA PRO A 41 -7.69 -5.15 -0.93
C PRO A 41 -6.34 -4.76 -1.53
N TRP A 42 -6.05 -5.15 -2.77
CA TRP A 42 -4.77 -4.86 -3.41
C TRP A 42 -4.78 -3.55 -4.20
N GLU A 43 -5.86 -2.79 -4.12
CA GLU A 43 -5.91 -1.44 -4.67
C GLU A 43 -6.61 -0.50 -3.71
N VAL A 44 -6.32 0.79 -3.87
CA VAL A 44 -6.94 1.84 -3.09
C VAL A 44 -7.08 3.08 -3.97
N TYR A 45 -8.10 3.87 -3.68
CA TYR A 45 -8.27 5.19 -4.29
C TYR A 45 -8.06 6.23 -3.20
N LEU A 46 -6.95 6.95 -3.28
CA LEU A 46 -6.60 7.99 -2.32
C LEU A 46 -6.98 9.36 -2.86
N ASP A 47 -7.21 10.32 -1.98
CA ASP A 47 -7.50 11.68 -2.38
C ASP A 47 -6.39 12.22 -3.29
N ALA A 48 -6.76 12.94 -4.36
CA ALA A 48 -5.79 13.44 -5.33
C ALA A 48 -4.74 14.37 -4.72
N ALA A 49 -5.02 14.97 -3.58
CA ALA A 49 -4.06 15.85 -2.90
C ALA A 49 -2.78 15.14 -2.46
N VAL A 50 -2.79 13.79 -2.39
CA VAL A 50 -1.59 13.05 -2.01
C VAL A 50 -0.57 12.90 -3.14
N ALA A 51 -0.94 13.23 -4.38
CA ALA A 51 -0.03 13.14 -5.51
C ALA A 51 1.21 14.01 -5.25
N GLY A 52 2.39 13.42 -5.46
CA GLY A 52 3.64 14.11 -5.18
C GLY A 52 4.09 14.02 -3.73
N ARG A 53 3.28 13.43 -2.84
CA ARG A 53 3.59 13.31 -1.41
C ARG A 53 3.69 11.86 -0.96
N LEU A 54 3.46 10.90 -1.85
CA LEU A 54 3.44 9.49 -1.49
C LEU A 54 4.84 8.91 -1.41
N GLU A 55 5.04 8.07 -0.39
CA GLU A 55 6.24 7.26 -0.23
C GLU A 55 5.85 5.84 0.11
N VAL A 56 6.78 4.92 -0.15
CA VAL A 56 6.67 3.54 0.27
C VAL A 56 7.82 3.28 1.24
N ARG A 57 7.55 2.65 2.37
CA ARG A 57 8.61 2.29 3.31
C ARG A 57 8.31 0.99 4.03
N ARG A 58 9.34 0.44 4.64
CA ARG A 58 9.20 -0.69 5.53
C ARG A 58 8.66 -0.24 6.88
N ARG A 59 8.14 -1.18 7.65
CA ARG A 59 7.63 -0.87 8.98
C ARG A 59 8.76 -0.47 9.92
N ARG A 60 8.38 0.30 10.93
CA ARG A 60 9.27 0.74 12.00
C ARG A 60 8.62 0.40 13.33
N ALA A 61 9.45 0.23 14.36
CA ALA A 61 8.95 0.01 15.71
C ALA A 61 8.02 1.16 16.10
N GLY A 62 6.89 0.81 16.69
CA GLY A 62 5.91 1.80 17.12
C GLY A 62 4.94 2.28 16.06
N ASP A 63 5.03 1.78 14.83
CA ASP A 63 4.07 2.15 13.79
C ASP A 63 2.64 1.83 14.20
N VAL A 64 1.74 2.76 13.88
CA VAL A 64 0.31 2.60 14.11
C VAL A 64 -0.47 2.90 12.83
N LEU A 65 -1.64 2.30 12.73
CA LEU A 65 -2.58 2.57 11.66
C LEU A 65 -3.88 3.07 12.27
N ARG A 66 -4.45 4.13 11.69
CA ARG A 66 -5.82 4.57 12.00
C ARG A 66 -6.70 4.04 10.88
N PRO A 67 -7.41 2.91 11.09
CA PRO A 67 -8.13 2.27 9.99
C PRO A 67 -9.27 3.13 9.47
N ALA A 68 -9.42 3.21 8.14
CA ALA A 68 -10.54 3.90 7.53
C ALA A 68 -11.85 3.21 7.95
N GLY A 69 -12.82 4.00 8.39
CA GLY A 69 -14.10 3.48 8.87
C GLY A 69 -14.04 2.78 10.22
N GLY A 70 -12.87 2.73 10.85
CA GLY A 70 -12.72 2.15 12.16
C GLY A 70 -12.61 3.21 13.24
N ARG A 71 -12.29 2.79 14.46
CA ARG A 71 -12.12 3.69 15.60
C ARG A 71 -10.71 3.61 16.13
N GLY A 72 -10.16 4.77 16.49
CA GLY A 72 -8.86 4.88 17.13
C GLY A 72 -7.73 4.39 16.25
N SER A 73 -6.66 4.03 16.89
CA SER A 73 -5.46 3.52 16.20
C SER A 73 -5.12 2.12 16.69
N ARG A 74 -4.46 1.35 15.84
CA ARG A 74 -3.99 0.00 16.16
C ARG A 74 -2.50 -0.07 15.85
N ARG A 75 -1.79 -0.88 16.62
CA ARG A 75 -0.40 -1.16 16.29
C ARG A 75 -0.34 -1.86 14.93
N LEU A 76 0.56 -1.40 14.09
CA LEU A 76 0.72 -2.02 12.76
C LEU A 76 1.02 -3.50 12.87
N GLN A 77 1.85 -3.90 13.84
CA GLN A 77 2.17 -5.30 14.05
C GLN A 77 0.89 -6.13 14.23
N ASP A 78 -0.05 -5.66 15.05
CA ASP A 78 -1.29 -6.38 15.29
C ASP A 78 -2.16 -6.43 14.02
N VAL A 79 -2.16 -5.34 13.25
CA VAL A 79 -2.90 -5.29 11.99
C VAL A 79 -2.37 -6.36 11.01
N LEU A 80 -1.05 -6.48 10.89
CA LEU A 80 -0.45 -7.47 10.00
C LEU A 80 -0.70 -8.90 10.48
N VAL A 81 -0.63 -9.13 11.79
CA VAL A 81 -0.89 -10.46 12.36
C VAL A 81 -2.36 -10.85 12.14
N ASP A 82 -3.29 -9.95 12.43
CA ASP A 82 -4.72 -10.23 12.25
C ASP A 82 -5.08 -10.48 10.80
N ALA A 83 -4.39 -9.81 9.88
CA ALA A 83 -4.59 -10.02 8.44
C ALA A 83 -3.87 -11.25 7.92
N LYS A 84 -3.15 -11.96 8.81
CA LYS A 84 -2.44 -13.20 8.47
C LYS A 84 -1.34 -13.00 7.42
N VAL A 85 -0.73 -11.83 7.43
CA VAL A 85 0.46 -11.61 6.60
C VAL A 85 1.54 -12.57 7.09
N PRO A 86 2.14 -13.38 6.22
CA PRO A 86 3.16 -14.33 6.65
C PRO A 86 4.30 -13.63 7.39
N ARG A 87 4.74 -14.25 8.49
CA ARG A 87 5.77 -13.65 9.34
C ARG A 87 7.01 -13.25 8.55
N ALA A 88 7.40 -14.09 7.59
CA ALA A 88 8.60 -13.84 6.79
C ALA A 88 8.49 -12.61 5.90
N LEU A 89 7.28 -12.11 5.66
CA LEU A 89 7.06 -10.95 4.78
C LEU A 89 6.81 -9.66 5.55
N ARG A 90 6.55 -9.72 6.85
CA ARG A 90 6.08 -8.53 7.59
C ARG A 90 7.08 -7.39 7.63
N ASP A 91 8.35 -7.68 7.79
CA ASP A 91 9.36 -6.63 7.93
C ASP A 91 9.54 -5.82 6.65
N ALA A 92 9.35 -6.44 5.50
CA ALA A 92 9.52 -5.79 4.20
C ALA A 92 8.18 -5.51 3.51
N TRP A 93 7.05 -5.71 4.21
CA TRP A 93 5.75 -5.40 3.64
C TRP A 93 5.70 -3.92 3.28
N PRO A 94 5.38 -3.57 2.02
CA PRO A 94 5.40 -2.16 1.61
C PRO A 94 4.26 -1.40 2.28
N LEU A 95 4.59 -0.29 2.90
CA LEU A 95 3.60 0.60 3.52
C LEU A 95 3.58 1.89 2.72
N VAL A 96 2.40 2.30 2.30
CA VAL A 96 2.24 3.57 1.57
C VAL A 96 1.95 4.66 2.58
N THR A 97 2.75 5.71 2.53
CA THR A 97 2.68 6.80 3.52
C THR A 97 2.59 8.16 2.86
N VAL A 98 2.00 9.10 3.58
CA VAL A 98 2.11 10.52 3.30
C VAL A 98 2.82 11.12 4.51
N GLU A 99 4.01 11.67 4.28
CA GLU A 99 4.87 12.08 5.37
C GLU A 99 5.10 10.88 6.29
N GLU A 100 4.79 10.95 7.57
CA GLU A 100 4.99 9.81 8.47
C GLU A 100 3.70 9.01 8.72
N THR A 101 2.61 9.37 8.05
CA THR A 101 1.31 8.74 8.27
C THR A 101 1.10 7.59 7.30
N ILE A 102 0.78 6.41 7.81
CA ILE A 102 0.44 5.26 6.96
C ILE A 102 -0.95 5.48 6.40
N VAL A 103 -1.06 5.56 5.07
CA VAL A 103 -2.34 5.78 4.39
C VAL A 103 -2.90 4.53 3.77
N TRP A 104 -2.06 3.51 3.54
CA TRP A 104 -2.52 2.24 2.98
C TRP A 104 -1.54 1.12 3.32
N VAL A 105 -2.11 0.01 3.78
CA VAL A 105 -1.39 -1.25 3.97
C VAL A 105 -1.90 -2.20 2.88
N PRO A 106 -1.13 -2.40 1.81
CA PRO A 106 -1.56 -3.22 0.66
C PRO A 106 -2.05 -4.60 1.09
N GLY A 107 -3.17 -5.01 0.50
CA GLY A 107 -3.79 -6.30 0.80
C GLY A 107 -4.50 -6.35 2.15
N VAL A 108 -4.47 -5.29 2.93
CA VAL A 108 -4.99 -5.28 4.29
C VAL A 108 -6.01 -4.17 4.51
N ARG A 109 -5.57 -2.90 4.54
CA ARG A 109 -6.49 -1.82 4.91
C ARG A 109 -5.95 -0.44 4.57
N ALA A 110 -6.85 0.50 4.30
CA ALA A 110 -6.52 1.91 4.14
C ALA A 110 -6.54 2.64 5.48
N GLY A 111 -5.80 3.74 5.56
CA GLY A 111 -5.80 4.63 6.70
C GLY A 111 -6.92 5.67 6.60
N GLU A 112 -7.35 6.17 7.76
CA GLU A 112 -8.39 7.18 7.86
C GLU A 112 -7.92 8.51 7.26
N GLY A 113 -8.84 9.22 6.60
CA GLY A 113 -8.63 10.61 6.19
C GLY A 113 -8.03 10.78 4.80
N PHE A 114 -7.67 9.70 4.12
CA PHE A 114 -7.00 9.79 2.83
C PHE A 114 -7.73 9.09 1.70
N VAL A 115 -8.82 8.39 1.98
CA VAL A 115 -9.57 7.68 0.96
C VAL A 115 -10.40 8.67 0.16
N ALA A 116 -10.35 8.58 -1.16
CA ALA A 116 -11.11 9.46 -2.03
C ALA A 116 -12.59 9.12 -2.00
N ALA A 117 -13.41 10.17 -2.06
CA ALA A 117 -14.85 9.98 -2.24
C ALA A 117 -15.13 9.46 -3.65
N ALA A 118 -16.21 8.69 -3.80
CA ALA A 118 -16.64 8.20 -5.11
C ALA A 118 -16.87 9.38 -6.06
N GLY A 119 -16.32 9.30 -7.25
CA GLY A 119 -16.47 10.35 -8.26
C GLY A 119 -15.53 11.54 -8.11
N ALA A 120 -14.77 11.61 -7.02
CA ALA A 120 -13.82 12.71 -6.79
C ALA A 120 -12.48 12.43 -7.48
N PRO A 121 -11.68 13.48 -7.76
CA PRO A 121 -10.32 13.27 -8.24
C PRO A 121 -9.53 12.40 -7.26
N ALA A 122 -8.79 11.44 -7.77
CA ALA A 122 -8.12 10.45 -6.94
C ALA A 122 -6.78 10.04 -7.51
N VAL A 123 -5.99 9.37 -6.65
CA VAL A 123 -4.83 8.59 -7.06
C VAL A 123 -5.17 7.12 -6.79
N ARG A 124 -5.16 6.31 -7.83
CA ARG A 124 -5.30 4.86 -7.69
C ARG A 124 -3.92 4.28 -7.44
N VAL A 125 -3.79 3.51 -6.37
CA VAL A 125 -2.55 2.79 -6.03
C VAL A 125 -2.89 1.31 -5.96
N TRP A 126 -2.04 0.47 -6.54
CA TRP A 126 -2.28 -0.97 -6.50
C TRP A 126 -0.96 -1.74 -6.52
N VAL A 127 -1.03 -2.98 -6.07
CA VAL A 127 0.09 -3.92 -6.14
C VAL A 127 -0.12 -4.81 -7.36
N GLN A 128 0.90 -4.89 -8.20
CA GLN A 128 0.89 -5.75 -9.37
C GLN A 128 1.82 -6.93 -9.14
N PRO A 129 1.30 -8.16 -9.20
CA PRO A 129 2.15 -9.34 -9.05
C PRO A 129 3.04 -9.53 -10.28
N PRO A 130 4.06 -10.40 -10.19
CA PRO A 130 4.90 -10.70 -11.34
C PRO A 130 4.05 -11.22 -12.50
N ALA A 131 4.45 -10.89 -13.71
CA ALA A 131 3.75 -11.35 -14.90
C ALA A 131 3.83 -12.88 -14.99
N ALA A 132 2.70 -13.52 -15.33
CA ALA A 132 2.66 -14.98 -15.45
C ALA A 132 3.60 -15.48 -16.52
N SER A 133 3.79 -14.70 -17.58
CA SER A 133 4.71 -15.07 -18.68
C SER A 133 6.15 -15.21 -18.21
N ASP A 134 6.54 -14.52 -17.16
CA ASP A 134 7.90 -14.58 -16.63
C ASP A 134 8.20 -15.96 -16.02
N ARG A 135 7.17 -16.67 -15.61
CA ARG A 135 7.33 -17.99 -15.00
C ARG A 135 7.23 -19.11 -16.03
N ALA A 136 6.74 -18.83 -17.20
CA ALA A 136 6.55 -19.82 -18.24
C ALA A 136 7.85 -20.13 -19.00
N THR A 137 8.85 -19.34 -18.82
CA THR A 137 10.14 -19.51 -19.53
C THR A 137 11.23 -20.10 -18.63
#